data_b1f54f70a815c0a4b121b34cf2a5b1d4
#
_entry.id   b1f54f70a815c0a4b121b34cf2a5b1d4
#
_cell.length_a   1.000
_cell.length_b   1.000
_cell.length_c   1.000
_cell.angle_alpha   90.00
_cell.angle_beta   90.00
_cell.angle_gamma   90.00
#
_symmetry.space_group_name_H-M   'P 1'
#
loop_
_entity.id
_entity.type
_entity.pdbx_description
1 polymer ?
#
loop_
_entity_poly.entity_id
_entity_poly.type
_entity_poly.pdbx_seq_one_letter_code
_entity_poly.pdbx_strand_id
1 'polypeptide(L)'
;TSGRVGASWMTKENREQDIQNYLKYLGAVHAKLTVEKEWEEIVVLGFSQGVATAFRWLAESDIKPSKFLVCSGLVPPDVDLNIKKDIFDPIKMSYFSGVNDPYRTEDSVKEFYDAVASSKLNMELVNFKGAHEVFVKGVMERL
;
A
#
# COMPACT_ATOMS: atom_id res chain seq x y z
N THR A 1 -7.51 -26.01 12.72
CA THR A 1 -7.56 -25.28 11.43
C THR A 1 -9.03 -25.08 11.06
N SER A 2 -9.46 -23.85 10.80
CA SER A 2 -10.87 -23.48 10.56
C SER A 2 -11.44 -23.99 9.23
N GLY A 3 -10.68 -24.75 8.44
CA GLY A 3 -11.10 -25.24 7.11
C GLY A 3 -11.34 -24.14 6.06
N ARG A 4 -11.11 -22.87 6.40
CA ARG A 4 -11.24 -21.74 5.45
C ARG A 4 -9.98 -21.64 4.61
N VAL A 5 -10.18 -21.65 3.29
CA VAL A 5 -9.13 -21.31 2.33
C VAL A 5 -9.03 -19.78 2.26
N GLY A 6 -7.88 -19.24 2.60
CA GLY A 6 -7.57 -17.81 2.46
C GLY A 6 -6.67 -17.56 1.26
N ALA A 7 -6.72 -16.36 0.71
CA ALA A 7 -5.74 -15.88 -0.26
C ALA A 7 -4.71 -15.01 0.47
N SER A 8 -3.45 -15.07 0.01
CA SER A 8 -2.36 -14.25 0.51
C SER A 8 -1.51 -13.74 -0.66
N TRP A 9 -1.04 -12.50 -0.57
CA TRP A 9 -0.09 -11.97 -1.56
C TRP A 9 1.28 -12.61 -1.45
N MET A 10 1.66 -13.02 -0.24
CA MET A 10 2.95 -13.68 -0.02
C MET A 10 2.88 -14.60 1.20
N THR A 11 3.58 -15.73 1.12
CA THR A 11 3.76 -16.69 2.21
C THR A 11 5.09 -16.47 2.90
N LYS A 12 5.25 -17.07 4.08
CA LYS A 12 6.53 -17.02 4.79
C LYS A 12 7.57 -17.92 4.12
N GLU A 13 7.13 -19.05 3.61
CA GLU A 13 7.96 -20.10 3.03
C GLU A 13 8.54 -19.72 1.66
N ASN A 14 7.75 -19.03 0.83
CA ASN A 14 8.11 -18.68 -0.54
C ASN A 14 8.12 -17.17 -0.79
N ARG A 15 8.43 -16.39 0.24
CA ARG A 15 8.34 -14.93 0.23
C ARG A 15 8.87 -14.27 -1.05
N GLU A 16 10.11 -14.56 -1.42
CA GLU A 16 10.77 -13.91 -2.56
C GLU A 16 10.09 -14.28 -3.89
N GLN A 17 9.75 -15.56 -4.07
CA GLN A 17 9.05 -16.00 -5.28
C GLN A 17 7.65 -15.42 -5.38
N ASP A 18 6.94 -15.34 -4.25
CA ASP A 18 5.60 -14.75 -4.20
C ASP A 18 5.66 -13.26 -4.57
N ILE A 19 6.66 -12.50 -4.06
CA ILE A 19 6.90 -11.10 -4.42
C ILE A 19 7.11 -10.98 -5.93
N GLN A 20 7.99 -11.74 -6.52
CA GLN A 20 8.24 -11.72 -7.97
C GLN A 20 6.97 -12.04 -8.77
N ASN A 21 6.20 -13.01 -8.32
CA ASN A 21 4.98 -13.43 -8.99
C ASN A 21 3.91 -12.34 -8.98
N TYR A 22 3.64 -11.72 -7.83
CA TYR A 22 2.62 -10.67 -7.79
C TYR A 22 3.05 -9.38 -8.49
N LEU A 23 4.34 -9.02 -8.47
CA LEU A 23 4.84 -7.88 -9.23
C LEU A 23 4.61 -8.07 -10.73
N LYS A 24 4.93 -9.25 -11.27
CA LYS A 24 4.64 -9.61 -12.67
C LYS A 24 3.14 -9.60 -12.97
N TYR A 25 2.33 -10.16 -12.07
CA TYR A 25 0.88 -10.21 -12.22
C TYR A 25 0.26 -8.81 -12.26
N LEU A 26 0.59 -7.95 -11.30
CA LEU A 26 0.07 -6.58 -11.24
C LEU A 26 0.54 -5.74 -12.43
N GLY A 27 1.79 -5.90 -12.85
CA GLY A 27 2.32 -5.27 -14.06
C GLY A 27 1.55 -5.71 -15.32
N ALA A 28 1.26 -7.00 -15.47
CA ALA A 28 0.48 -7.50 -16.60
C ALA A 28 -0.98 -7.00 -16.60
N VAL A 29 -1.61 -6.94 -15.42
CA VAL A 29 -2.97 -6.38 -15.27
C VAL A 29 -2.98 -4.90 -15.66
N HIS A 30 -2.04 -4.11 -15.14
CA HIS A 30 -1.92 -2.68 -15.48
C HIS A 30 -1.70 -2.49 -16.98
N ALA A 31 -0.74 -3.20 -17.57
CA ALA A 31 -0.46 -3.11 -19.00
C ALA A 31 -1.70 -3.42 -19.85
N LYS A 32 -2.46 -4.46 -19.49
CA LYS A 32 -3.70 -4.81 -20.20
C LYS A 32 -4.74 -3.70 -20.10
N LEU A 33 -4.96 -3.16 -18.91
CA LEU A 33 -5.96 -2.11 -18.68
C LEU A 33 -5.60 -0.81 -19.41
N THR A 34 -4.32 -0.46 -19.51
CA THR A 34 -3.87 0.77 -20.20
C THR A 34 -3.87 0.66 -21.72
N VAL A 35 -3.77 -0.54 -22.28
CA VAL A 35 -3.94 -0.77 -23.73
C VAL A 35 -5.42 -0.64 -24.14
N GLU A 36 -6.33 -1.11 -23.29
CA GLU A 36 -7.77 -1.12 -23.59
C GLU A 36 -8.42 0.28 -23.48
N LYS A 37 -7.86 1.16 -22.64
CA LYS A 37 -8.42 2.48 -22.37
C LYS A 37 -7.37 3.45 -21.83
N GLU A 38 -7.41 4.70 -22.26
CA GLU A 38 -6.74 5.80 -21.54
C GLU A 38 -7.54 6.15 -20.29
N TRP A 39 -6.86 6.21 -19.15
CA TRP A 39 -7.46 6.55 -17.87
C TRP A 39 -7.09 7.99 -17.50
N GLU A 40 -8.07 8.78 -17.13
CA GLU A 40 -7.86 10.16 -16.65
C GLU A 40 -7.12 10.18 -15.31
N GLU A 41 -7.39 9.18 -14.46
CA GLU A 41 -6.80 9.05 -13.14
C GLU A 41 -6.59 7.59 -12.77
N ILE A 42 -5.47 7.29 -12.14
CA ILE A 42 -5.18 5.99 -11.52
C ILE A 42 -5.03 6.21 -10.01
N VAL A 43 -5.84 5.51 -9.24
CA VAL A 43 -5.76 5.48 -7.78
C VAL A 43 -5.38 4.08 -7.34
N VAL A 44 -4.35 3.97 -6.51
CA VAL A 44 -3.95 2.71 -5.89
C VAL A 44 -4.45 2.68 -4.45
N LEU A 45 -5.08 1.57 -4.05
CA LEU A 45 -5.46 1.32 -2.67
C LEU A 45 -4.83 0.02 -2.20
N GLY A 46 -4.11 0.09 -1.09
CA GLY A 46 -3.60 -1.08 -0.37
C GLY A 46 -4.29 -1.24 0.98
N PHE A 47 -4.62 -2.48 1.35
CA PHE A 47 -5.14 -2.80 2.68
C PHE A 47 -4.33 -3.92 3.31
N SER A 48 -3.92 -3.75 4.58
CA SER A 48 -3.18 -4.76 5.34
C SER A 48 -1.93 -5.23 4.57
N GLN A 49 -1.77 -6.52 4.30
CA GLN A 49 -0.66 -7.05 3.48
C GLN A 49 -0.63 -6.43 2.06
N GLY A 50 -1.78 -6.04 1.51
CA GLY A 50 -1.87 -5.36 0.22
C GLY A 50 -1.17 -3.98 0.20
N VAL A 51 -0.95 -3.34 1.35
CA VAL A 51 -0.16 -2.12 1.45
C VAL A 51 1.29 -2.39 1.07
N ALA A 52 1.92 -3.40 1.67
CA ALA A 52 3.30 -3.78 1.35
C ALA A 52 3.44 -4.22 -0.11
N THR A 53 2.43 -4.92 -0.63
CA THR A 53 2.34 -5.30 -2.05
C THR A 53 2.32 -4.08 -2.96
N ALA A 54 1.48 -3.09 -2.64
CA ALA A 54 1.35 -1.86 -3.42
C ALA A 54 2.63 -1.01 -3.38
N PHE A 55 3.24 -0.84 -2.20
CA PHE A 55 4.53 -0.12 -2.09
C PHE A 55 5.61 -0.73 -2.99
N ARG A 56 5.78 -2.07 -2.96
CA ARG A 56 6.75 -2.76 -3.81
C ARG A 56 6.41 -2.59 -5.29
N TRP A 57 5.14 -2.76 -5.64
CA TRP A 57 4.73 -2.63 -7.04
C TRP A 57 4.96 -1.23 -7.57
N LEU A 58 4.62 -0.19 -6.83
CA LEU A 58 4.89 1.20 -7.20
C LEU A 58 6.39 1.48 -7.29
N ALA A 59 7.19 0.93 -6.37
CA ALA A 59 8.64 1.12 -6.35
C ALA A 59 9.39 0.46 -7.52
N GLU A 60 8.80 -0.58 -8.15
CA GLU A 60 9.43 -1.40 -9.19
C GLU A 60 8.74 -1.31 -10.56
N SER A 61 7.72 -0.45 -10.70
CA SER A 61 6.97 -0.28 -11.95
C SER A 61 6.98 1.16 -12.44
N ASP A 62 6.63 1.36 -13.71
CA ASP A 62 6.49 2.68 -14.32
C ASP A 62 5.11 3.31 -14.11
N ILE A 63 4.25 2.68 -13.30
CA ILE A 63 2.93 3.22 -13.00
C ILE A 63 3.04 4.54 -12.24
N LYS A 64 2.24 5.51 -12.62
CA LYS A 64 2.18 6.84 -12.00
C LYS A 64 0.78 7.13 -11.51
N PRO A 65 0.37 6.57 -10.37
CA PRO A 65 -0.93 6.91 -9.82
C PRO A 65 -0.93 8.35 -9.30
N SER A 66 -2.06 9.01 -9.40
CA SER A 66 -2.26 10.33 -8.80
C SER A 66 -2.40 10.25 -7.28
N LYS A 67 -2.96 9.12 -6.80
CA LYS A 67 -3.23 8.90 -5.37
C LYS A 67 -2.83 7.49 -4.94
N PHE A 68 -2.34 7.37 -3.70
CA PHE A 68 -2.13 6.10 -3.03
C PHE A 68 -2.77 6.11 -1.65
N LEU A 69 -3.82 5.30 -1.49
CA LEU A 69 -4.59 5.16 -0.27
C LEU A 69 -4.08 3.95 0.52
N VAL A 70 -3.44 4.21 1.63
CA VAL A 70 -2.77 3.22 2.48
C VAL A 70 -3.68 2.91 3.67
N CYS A 71 -4.25 1.71 3.74
CA CYS A 71 -5.20 1.32 4.77
C CYS A 71 -4.64 0.22 5.66
N SER A 72 -4.45 0.52 6.94
CA SER A 72 -4.08 -0.46 8.01
C SER A 72 -2.91 -1.37 7.62
N GLY A 73 -1.84 -0.81 7.06
CA GLY A 73 -0.64 -1.54 6.67
C GLY A 73 0.62 -0.70 6.84
N LEU A 74 1.77 -1.28 6.56
CA LEU A 74 3.09 -0.67 6.79
C LEU A 74 3.90 -0.61 5.49
N VAL A 75 4.86 0.31 5.44
CA VAL A 75 5.92 0.29 4.44
C VAL A 75 6.72 -0.99 4.64
N PRO A 76 6.93 -1.81 3.60
CA PRO A 76 7.72 -3.02 3.75
C PRO A 76 9.22 -2.67 3.92
N PRO A 77 9.98 -3.44 4.70
CA PRO A 77 11.37 -3.11 5.04
C PRO A 77 12.35 -3.12 3.86
N ASP A 78 11.95 -3.72 2.76
CA ASP A 78 12.70 -3.77 1.50
C ASP A 78 12.42 -2.59 0.56
N VAL A 79 11.54 -1.65 0.96
CA VAL A 79 11.27 -0.40 0.23
C VAL A 79 11.77 0.78 1.05
N ASP A 80 12.89 1.34 0.64
CA ASP A 80 13.42 2.57 1.23
C ASP A 80 12.80 3.79 0.56
N LEU A 81 11.96 4.51 1.30
CA LEU A 81 11.25 5.70 0.82
C LEU A 81 12.19 6.88 0.51
N ASN A 82 13.38 6.93 1.12
CA ASN A 82 14.36 7.96 0.81
C ASN A 82 15.02 7.71 -0.56
N ILE A 83 15.37 6.45 -0.84
CA ILE A 83 15.94 6.04 -2.14
C ILE A 83 14.88 6.14 -3.24
N LYS A 84 13.64 5.77 -2.96
CA LYS A 84 12.53 5.78 -3.93
C LYS A 84 11.71 7.08 -3.89
N LYS A 85 12.25 8.15 -3.32
CA LYS A 85 11.54 9.43 -3.13
C LYS A 85 10.96 9.98 -4.44
N ASP A 86 11.71 9.96 -5.51
CA ASP A 86 11.27 10.49 -6.82
C ASP A 86 10.05 9.74 -7.38
N ILE A 87 9.83 8.49 -6.96
CA ILE A 87 8.66 7.69 -7.32
C ILE A 87 7.44 8.10 -6.50
N PHE A 88 7.61 8.29 -5.18
CA PHE A 88 6.51 8.53 -4.26
C PHE A 88 6.15 10.00 -4.09
N ASP A 89 7.08 10.92 -4.27
CA ASP A 89 6.88 12.37 -4.07
C ASP A 89 5.75 12.97 -4.93
N PRO A 90 5.56 12.56 -6.20
CA PRO A 90 4.45 13.03 -7.02
C PRO A 90 3.09 12.47 -6.64
N ILE A 91 3.04 11.41 -5.81
CA ILE A 91 1.81 10.70 -5.47
C ILE A 91 1.18 11.33 -4.24
N LYS A 92 -0.09 11.74 -4.33
CA LYS A 92 -0.86 12.17 -3.16
C LYS A 92 -1.20 10.97 -2.29
N MET A 93 -0.54 10.86 -1.12
CA MET A 93 -0.73 9.72 -0.24
C MET A 93 -1.61 10.06 0.97
N SER A 94 -2.48 9.12 1.35
CA SER A 94 -3.27 9.20 2.59
C SER A 94 -3.19 7.87 3.34
N TYR A 95 -2.79 7.91 4.60
CA TYR A 95 -2.69 6.76 5.48
C TYR A 95 -3.85 6.72 6.47
N PHE A 96 -4.59 5.63 6.46
CA PHE A 96 -5.73 5.39 7.34
C PHE A 96 -5.38 4.31 8.36
N SER A 97 -5.49 4.65 9.65
CA SER A 97 -5.19 3.73 10.75
C SER A 97 -6.34 3.71 11.76
N GLY A 98 -6.92 2.52 11.98
CA GLY A 98 -7.94 2.32 13.00
C GLY A 98 -7.32 2.36 14.40
N VAL A 99 -7.90 3.16 15.31
CA VAL A 99 -7.35 3.27 16.69
C VAL A 99 -7.56 2.02 17.53
N ASN A 100 -8.47 1.14 17.11
CA ASN A 100 -8.76 -0.15 17.75
C ASN A 100 -8.23 -1.34 16.92
N ASP A 101 -7.35 -1.11 15.96
CA ASP A 101 -6.75 -2.16 15.13
C ASP A 101 -5.85 -3.04 16.00
N PRO A 102 -6.12 -4.36 16.16
CA PRO A 102 -5.32 -5.25 17.00
C PRO A 102 -3.89 -5.48 16.47
N TYR A 103 -3.64 -5.16 15.19
CA TYR A 103 -2.30 -5.25 14.59
C TYR A 103 -1.52 -3.93 14.70
N ARG A 104 -2.17 -2.87 15.19
CA ARG A 104 -1.56 -1.56 15.40
C ARG A 104 -0.83 -1.53 16.74
N THR A 105 0.44 -1.90 16.76
CA THR A 105 1.30 -1.76 17.93
C THR A 105 1.95 -0.37 17.97
N GLU A 106 2.37 0.09 19.13
CA GLU A 106 3.10 1.37 19.27
C GLU A 106 4.37 1.37 18.40
N ASP A 107 5.11 0.26 18.39
CA ASP A 107 6.33 0.11 17.61
C ASP A 107 6.04 0.20 16.09
N SER A 108 5.02 -0.51 15.61
CA SER A 108 4.67 -0.49 14.18
C SER A 108 4.21 0.88 13.70
N VAL A 109 3.48 1.60 14.55
CA VAL A 109 3.06 2.99 14.27
C VAL A 109 4.26 3.92 14.24
N LYS A 110 5.15 3.77 15.22
CA LYS A 110 6.38 4.57 15.29
C LYS A 110 7.27 4.33 14.07
N GLU A 111 7.53 3.07 13.72
CA GLU A 111 8.33 2.71 12.54
C GLU A 111 7.76 3.33 11.25
N PHE A 112 6.44 3.25 11.07
CA PHE A 112 5.77 3.86 9.91
C PHE A 112 5.95 5.37 9.88
N TYR A 113 5.71 6.05 11.00
CA TYR A 113 5.84 7.50 11.07
C TYR A 113 7.28 7.97 10.90
N ASP A 114 8.24 7.25 11.46
CA ASP A 114 9.67 7.54 11.30
C ASP A 114 10.10 7.38 9.82
N ALA A 115 9.63 6.34 9.14
CA ALA A 115 9.91 6.13 7.71
C ALA A 115 9.33 7.26 6.84
N VAL A 116 8.10 7.67 7.10
CA VAL A 116 7.45 8.78 6.37
C VAL A 116 8.14 10.11 6.68
N ALA A 117 8.41 10.40 7.95
CA ALA A 117 9.07 11.64 8.38
C ALA A 117 10.48 11.77 7.81
N SER A 118 11.27 10.69 7.83
CA SER A 118 12.63 10.68 7.28
C SER A 118 12.68 10.93 5.77
N SER A 119 11.70 10.38 5.03
CA SER A 119 11.59 10.54 3.58
C SER A 119 11.12 11.94 3.17
N LYS A 120 10.54 12.70 4.08
CA LYS A 120 9.89 14.01 3.82
C LYS A 120 8.81 13.95 2.74
N LEU A 121 8.20 12.79 2.56
CA LEU A 121 7.04 12.64 1.69
C LEU A 121 5.81 13.31 2.30
N ASN A 122 5.00 13.95 1.45
CA ASN A 122 3.74 14.55 1.89
C ASN A 122 2.66 13.47 1.97
N MET A 123 2.47 12.91 3.18
CA MET A 123 1.46 11.91 3.44
C MET A 123 0.48 12.42 4.50
N GLU A 124 -0.81 12.46 4.16
CA GLU A 124 -1.87 12.75 5.11
C GLU A 124 -2.08 11.56 6.05
N LEU A 125 -2.07 11.82 7.36
CA LEU A 125 -2.24 10.79 8.39
C LEU A 125 -3.63 10.90 9.02
N VAL A 126 -4.46 9.87 8.86
CA VAL A 126 -5.84 9.84 9.32
C VAL A 126 -6.05 8.69 10.30
N ASN A 127 -6.20 9.02 11.58
CA ASN A 127 -6.65 8.05 12.58
C ASN A 127 -8.18 8.07 12.64
N PHE A 128 -8.82 6.90 12.55
CA PHE A 128 -10.26 6.77 12.60
C PHE A 128 -10.71 5.82 13.72
N LYS A 129 -11.92 6.02 14.21
CA LYS A 129 -12.52 5.15 15.21
C LYS A 129 -13.03 3.87 14.56
N GLY A 130 -12.15 2.88 14.42
CA GLY A 130 -12.40 1.60 13.80
C GLY A 130 -11.31 0.60 14.14
N ALA A 131 -11.42 -0.62 13.64
CA ALA A 131 -10.49 -1.71 13.84
C ALA A 131 -9.61 -1.95 12.59
N HIS A 132 -9.26 -3.22 12.30
CA HIS A 132 -8.50 -3.61 11.10
C HIS A 132 -9.41 -3.68 9.88
N GLU A 133 -9.71 -2.54 9.32
CA GLU A 133 -10.68 -2.38 8.22
C GLU A 133 -10.33 -1.23 7.29
N VAL A 134 -10.95 -1.22 6.11
CA VAL A 134 -10.87 -0.07 5.20
C VAL A 134 -11.85 1.00 5.69
N PHE A 135 -11.34 2.20 5.99
CA PHE A 135 -12.16 3.36 6.33
C PHE A 135 -12.90 3.90 5.09
N VAL A 136 -13.99 3.26 4.71
CA VAL A 136 -14.73 3.53 3.46
C VAL A 136 -15.05 5.02 3.29
N LYS A 137 -15.57 5.69 4.32
CA LYS A 137 -15.89 7.12 4.26
C LYS A 137 -14.67 7.95 3.90
N GLY A 138 -13.55 7.75 4.62
CA GLY A 138 -12.32 8.49 4.38
C GLY A 138 -11.70 8.22 3.01
N VAL A 139 -11.82 6.99 2.51
CA VAL A 139 -11.41 6.60 1.15
C VAL A 139 -12.25 7.34 0.12
N MET A 140 -13.58 7.31 0.24
CA MET A 140 -14.49 7.95 -0.72
C MET A 140 -14.33 9.48 -0.79
N GLU A 141 -13.97 10.13 0.31
CA GLU A 141 -13.70 11.56 0.36
C GLU A 141 -12.42 11.96 -0.39
N ARG A 142 -11.59 10.98 -0.78
CA ARG A 142 -10.29 11.20 -1.45
C ARG A 142 -10.22 10.65 -2.87
N LEU A 143 -11.26 9.95 -3.30
CA LEU A 143 -11.44 9.57 -4.70
C LEU A 143 -11.98 10.77 -5.50
#